data_65dd47b69dd2a370b5eeceaaed0bc7ab
#
_entry.id   65dd47b69dd2a370b5eeceaaed0bc7ab
#
_cell.length_a   1.000
_cell.length_b   1.000
_cell.length_c   1.000
_cell.angle_alpha   90.00
_cell.angle_beta   90.00
_cell.angle_gamma   90.00
#
_symmetry.space_group_name_H-M   'P 1'
#
loop_
_entity.id
_entity.type
_entity.pdbx_description
1 polymer ?
#
loop_
_entity_poly.entity_id
_entity_poly.type
_entity_poly.pdbx_seq_one_letter_code
_entity_poly.pdbx_strand_id
1 'polypeptide(L)'
;MITVTVYRTDGSYSGFKAEGHAGYAEEGEDIICAAASVLMINTVNAIEALTSDEVSAEEGTSGYLSCTFPGGLSPQGKLLMDAMLLGLSQVSETREADSGKPYVSVLFEEV
;
A
#
# COMPACT_ATOMS: atom_id res chain seq x y z
N MET A 1 8.74 10.91 1.82
CA MET A 1 7.78 10.33 0.86
C MET A 1 7.56 8.87 1.18
N ILE A 2 6.33 8.43 1.15
CA ILE A 2 6.00 7.01 1.26
C ILE A 2 6.13 6.39 -0.13
N THR A 3 6.89 5.33 -0.27
CA THR A 3 7.01 4.58 -1.51
C THR A 3 6.32 3.23 -1.34
N VAL A 4 5.32 2.99 -2.17
CA VAL A 4 4.60 1.71 -2.22
C VAL A 4 5.00 1.00 -3.50
N THR A 5 5.65 -0.14 -3.37
CA THR A 5 6.03 -0.97 -4.52
C THR A 5 5.07 -2.15 -4.60
N VAL A 6 4.38 -2.26 -5.72
CA VAL A 6 3.44 -3.35 -5.98
C VAL A 6 4.12 -4.37 -6.87
N TYR A 7 4.21 -5.60 -6.39
CA TYR A 7 4.83 -6.70 -7.15
C TYR A 7 3.77 -7.48 -7.89
N ARG A 8 4.05 -7.78 -9.17
CA ARG A 8 3.18 -8.58 -10.02
C ARG A 8 3.94 -9.72 -10.64
N THR A 9 3.28 -10.86 -10.77
CA THR A 9 3.80 -12.05 -11.45
C THR A 9 2.75 -12.49 -12.47
N ASP A 10 3.12 -12.53 -13.72
CA ASP A 10 2.22 -12.92 -14.83
C ASP A 10 0.91 -12.09 -14.84
N GLY A 11 1.01 -10.79 -14.56
CA GLY A 11 -0.13 -9.89 -14.57
C GLY A 11 -0.99 -9.91 -13.32
N SER A 12 -0.67 -10.74 -12.33
CA SER A 12 -1.40 -10.85 -11.07
C SER A 12 -0.59 -10.27 -9.91
N TYR A 13 -1.28 -9.74 -8.91
CA TYR A 13 -0.59 -9.24 -7.72
C TYR A 13 0.05 -10.38 -6.94
N SER A 14 1.33 -10.26 -6.63
CA SER A 14 2.06 -11.19 -5.78
C SER A 14 2.40 -10.61 -4.42
N GLY A 15 2.32 -9.30 -4.27
CA GLY A 15 2.57 -8.64 -3.00
C GLY A 15 2.75 -7.15 -3.16
N PHE A 16 3.04 -6.49 -2.05
CA PHE A 16 3.44 -5.09 -2.05
C PHE A 16 4.30 -4.78 -0.84
N LYS A 17 5.02 -3.68 -0.92
CA LYS A 17 5.86 -3.18 0.16
C LYS A 17 5.70 -1.68 0.26
N ALA A 18 5.56 -1.18 1.48
CA ALA A 18 5.52 0.25 1.76
C ALA A 18 6.66 0.63 2.68
N GLU A 19 7.32 1.73 2.40
CA GLU A 19 8.39 2.26 3.25
C GLU A 19 8.45 3.77 3.22
N GLY A 20 8.99 4.34 4.29
CA GLY A 20 9.19 5.77 4.42
C GLY A 20 8.04 6.47 5.14
N HIS A 21 8.17 7.78 5.22
CA HIS A 21 7.18 8.68 5.80
C HIS A 21 6.77 9.69 4.75
N ALA A 22 5.51 10.15 4.83
CA ALA A 22 5.02 11.15 3.89
C ALA A 22 5.74 12.48 4.01
N GLY A 23 6.14 12.88 5.21
CA GLY A 23 6.79 14.16 5.44
C GLY A 23 5.81 15.34 5.42
N TYR A 24 4.51 15.07 5.55
CA TYR A 24 3.47 16.11 5.58
C TYR A 24 3.52 16.91 6.87
N ALA A 25 3.78 16.22 7.99
CA ALA A 25 3.89 16.79 9.32
C ALA A 25 4.85 15.94 10.14
N GLU A 26 5.03 16.29 11.41
CA GLU A 26 5.83 15.47 12.30
C GLU A 26 5.22 14.08 12.47
N GLU A 27 6.06 13.10 12.76
CA GLU A 27 5.62 11.73 13.01
C GLU A 27 4.56 11.72 14.12
N GLY A 28 3.46 11.01 13.88
CA GLY A 28 2.31 10.97 14.79
C GLY A 28 1.24 12.00 14.49
N GLU A 29 1.55 13.04 13.73
CA GLU A 29 0.61 14.07 13.31
C GLU A 29 0.39 14.07 11.79
N ASP A 30 1.09 13.20 11.08
CA ASP A 30 1.04 13.12 9.62
C ASP A 30 -0.22 12.40 9.16
N ILE A 31 -1.21 13.17 8.72
CA ILE A 31 -2.50 12.65 8.26
C ILE A 31 -2.35 11.87 6.94
N ILE A 32 -1.35 12.19 6.14
CA ILE A 32 -1.09 11.48 4.88
C ILE A 32 -0.52 10.08 5.18
N CYS A 33 0.40 9.98 6.14
CA CYS A 33 0.89 8.70 6.64
C CYS A 33 -0.25 7.84 7.19
N ALA A 34 -1.12 8.45 8.00
CA ALA A 34 -2.26 7.76 8.60
C ALA A 34 -3.23 7.26 7.52
N ALA A 35 -3.54 8.08 6.52
CA ALA A 35 -4.43 7.71 5.42
C ALA A 35 -3.87 6.54 4.62
N ALA A 36 -2.62 6.62 4.23
CA ALA A 36 -1.96 5.54 3.48
C ALA A 36 -1.91 4.24 4.29
N SER A 37 -1.56 4.34 5.58
CA SER A 37 -1.47 3.18 6.48
C SER A 37 -2.82 2.50 6.65
N VAL A 38 -3.89 3.26 6.85
CA VAL A 38 -5.25 2.69 6.98
C VAL A 38 -5.64 1.95 5.71
N LEU A 39 -5.39 2.53 4.54
CA LEU A 39 -5.72 1.87 3.27
C LEU A 39 -4.99 0.53 3.13
N MET A 40 -3.71 0.49 3.43
CA MET A 40 -2.90 -0.71 3.28
C MET A 40 -3.22 -1.77 4.34
N ILE A 41 -3.28 -1.39 5.60
CA ILE A 41 -3.56 -2.32 6.70
C ILE A 41 -4.97 -2.87 6.58
N ASN A 42 -5.95 -2.01 6.28
CA ASN A 42 -7.32 -2.46 6.06
C ASN A 42 -7.42 -3.47 4.92
N THR A 43 -6.69 -3.25 3.84
CA THR A 43 -6.69 -4.16 2.69
C THR A 43 -6.11 -5.52 3.04
N VAL A 44 -4.98 -5.55 3.74
CA VAL A 44 -4.38 -6.80 4.22
C VAL A 44 -5.37 -7.57 5.09
N ASN A 45 -5.98 -6.90 6.05
CA ASN A 45 -6.95 -7.51 6.95
C ASN A 45 -8.22 -7.95 6.21
N ALA A 46 -8.68 -7.17 5.24
CA ALA A 46 -9.86 -7.51 4.45
C ALA A 46 -9.63 -8.76 3.59
N ILE A 47 -8.49 -8.86 2.93
CA ILE A 47 -8.16 -10.05 2.14
C ILE A 47 -8.13 -11.29 3.03
N GLU A 48 -7.51 -11.18 4.19
CA GLU A 48 -7.42 -12.28 5.14
C GLU A 48 -8.78 -12.69 5.70
N ALA A 49 -9.61 -11.71 6.04
CA ALA A 49 -10.89 -11.96 6.71
C ALA A 49 -12.04 -12.29 5.75
N LEU A 50 -12.02 -11.73 4.53
CA LEU A 50 -13.16 -11.79 3.62
C LEU A 50 -12.95 -12.70 2.41
N THR A 51 -11.74 -13.22 2.24
CA THR A 51 -11.43 -14.16 1.16
C THR A 51 -10.75 -15.40 1.74
N SER A 52 -10.56 -16.41 0.89
CA SER A 52 -9.78 -17.61 1.26
C SER A 52 -8.32 -17.48 0.87
N ASP A 53 -7.90 -16.29 0.41
CA ASP A 53 -6.54 -16.07 -0.05
C ASP A 53 -5.56 -16.08 1.12
N GLU A 54 -4.41 -16.69 0.91
CA GLU A 54 -3.34 -16.72 1.88
C GLU A 54 -2.59 -15.39 1.86
N VAL A 55 -2.35 -14.83 3.04
CA VAL A 55 -1.65 -13.55 3.20
C VAL A 55 -0.51 -13.73 4.19
N SER A 56 0.66 -13.27 3.81
CA SER A 56 1.81 -13.17 4.70
C SER A 56 2.21 -11.71 4.79
N ALA A 57 2.06 -11.12 5.98
CA ALA A 57 2.33 -9.69 6.18
C ALA A 57 3.32 -9.51 7.32
N GLU A 58 4.17 -8.50 7.19
CA GLU A 58 5.18 -8.15 8.17
C GLU A 58 5.22 -6.64 8.34
N GLU A 59 5.07 -6.18 9.57
CA GLU A 59 5.20 -4.78 9.91
C GLU A 59 6.55 -4.54 10.59
N GLY A 60 7.22 -3.48 10.15
CA GLY A 60 8.44 -3.01 10.79
C GLY A 60 8.21 -1.68 11.48
N THR A 61 9.28 -1.09 11.95
CA THR A 61 9.25 0.26 12.53
C THR A 61 9.17 1.31 11.42
N SER A 62 8.68 2.50 11.76
CA SER A 62 8.74 3.68 10.90
C SER A 62 8.08 3.51 9.52
N GLY A 63 6.87 2.99 9.51
CA GLY A 63 6.07 2.94 8.29
C GLY A 63 6.43 1.82 7.31
N TYR A 64 7.20 0.84 7.75
CA TYR A 64 7.48 -0.34 6.93
C TYR A 64 6.35 -1.35 7.01
N LEU A 65 5.88 -1.78 5.86
CA LEU A 65 4.90 -2.86 5.74
C LEU A 65 5.24 -3.69 4.51
N SER A 66 5.29 -4.99 4.66
CA SER A 66 5.50 -5.92 3.54
C SER A 66 4.39 -6.96 3.56
N CYS A 67 3.86 -7.28 2.40
CA CYS A 67 2.77 -8.23 2.26
C CYS A 67 2.98 -9.07 1.01
N THR A 68 2.79 -10.38 1.12
CA THR A 68 2.84 -11.30 -0.02
C THR A 68 1.59 -12.17 -0.03
N PHE A 69 1.26 -12.66 -1.23
CA PHE A 69 0.11 -13.55 -1.46
C PHE A 69 0.63 -14.88 -2.03
N PRO A 70 1.11 -15.80 -1.16
CA PRO A 70 1.84 -16.99 -1.62
C PRO A 70 1.07 -17.88 -2.60
N GLY A 71 -0.25 -17.97 -2.45
CA GLY A 71 -1.11 -18.75 -3.35
C GLY A 71 -1.76 -17.92 -4.47
N GLY A 72 -1.36 -16.66 -4.62
CA GLY A 72 -2.04 -15.73 -5.53
C GLY A 72 -3.33 -15.19 -4.93
N LEU A 73 -4.04 -14.37 -5.69
CA LEU A 73 -5.30 -13.77 -5.26
C LEU A 73 -6.49 -14.29 -6.05
N SER A 74 -7.60 -14.51 -5.35
CA SER A 74 -8.91 -14.70 -5.96
C SER A 74 -9.38 -13.41 -6.64
N PRO A 75 -10.44 -13.45 -7.47
CA PRO A 75 -11.03 -12.22 -8.02
C PRO A 75 -11.43 -11.22 -6.93
N GLN A 76 -11.90 -11.68 -5.78
CA GLN A 76 -12.24 -10.82 -4.66
C GLN A 76 -11.00 -10.17 -4.05
N GLY A 77 -9.94 -10.93 -3.86
CA GLY A 77 -8.66 -10.38 -3.36
C GLY A 77 -8.07 -9.37 -4.33
N LYS A 78 -8.14 -9.65 -5.62
CA LYS A 78 -7.72 -8.70 -6.66
C LYS A 78 -8.51 -7.40 -6.59
N LEU A 79 -9.82 -7.48 -6.41
CA LEU A 79 -10.67 -6.29 -6.30
C LEU A 79 -10.27 -5.45 -5.08
N LEU A 80 -9.99 -6.10 -3.96
CA LEU A 80 -9.55 -5.39 -2.75
C LEU A 80 -8.20 -4.68 -2.97
N MET A 81 -7.28 -5.31 -3.68
CA MET A 81 -6.01 -4.66 -4.04
C MET A 81 -6.23 -3.50 -5.01
N ASP A 82 -7.09 -3.67 -6.01
CA ASP A 82 -7.44 -2.60 -6.93
C ASP A 82 -8.04 -1.40 -6.18
N ALA A 83 -8.91 -1.66 -5.20
CA ALA A 83 -9.51 -0.62 -4.37
C ALA A 83 -8.45 0.12 -3.53
N MET A 84 -7.50 -0.61 -2.95
CA MET A 84 -6.40 -0.01 -2.22
C MET A 84 -5.58 0.92 -3.10
N LEU A 85 -5.24 0.47 -4.31
CA LEU A 85 -4.44 1.26 -5.24
C LEU A 85 -5.19 2.51 -5.71
N LEU A 86 -6.50 2.40 -5.90
CA LEU A 86 -7.33 3.55 -6.22
C LEU A 86 -7.27 4.58 -5.08
N GLY A 87 -7.44 4.13 -3.84
CA GLY A 87 -7.34 4.99 -2.66
C GLY A 87 -5.98 5.66 -2.53
N LEU A 88 -4.91 4.90 -2.72
CA LEU A 88 -3.54 5.44 -2.67
C LEU A 88 -3.30 6.47 -3.78
N SER A 89 -3.86 6.26 -4.98
CA SER A 89 -3.75 7.24 -6.06
C SER A 89 -4.41 8.56 -5.71
N GLN A 90 -5.53 8.52 -5.00
CA GLN A 90 -6.22 9.72 -4.52
C GLN A 90 -5.40 10.45 -3.45
N VAL A 91 -4.80 9.71 -2.52
CA VAL A 91 -3.89 10.29 -1.52
C VAL A 91 -2.67 10.90 -2.20
N SER A 92 -2.14 10.27 -3.25
CA SER A 92 -0.97 10.77 -3.97
C SER A 92 -1.22 12.06 -4.74
N GLU A 93 -2.48 12.48 -4.91
CA GLU A 93 -2.82 13.78 -5.50
C GLU A 93 -2.43 14.95 -4.59
N THR A 94 -2.29 14.72 -3.29
CA THR A 94 -1.78 15.73 -2.35
C THR A 94 -0.28 15.91 -2.56
N ARG A 95 0.14 17.15 -2.82
CA ARG A 95 1.51 17.47 -3.18
C ARG A 95 2.14 18.42 -2.17
N GLU A 96 3.47 18.33 -2.05
CA GLU A 96 4.24 19.30 -1.27
C GLU A 96 4.10 20.69 -1.87
N ALA A 97 3.89 21.70 -1.00
CA ALA A 97 3.67 23.07 -1.44
C ALA A 97 4.89 23.66 -2.18
N ASP A 98 6.09 23.33 -1.75
CA ASP A 98 7.32 23.91 -2.28
C ASP A 98 7.83 23.22 -3.55
N SER A 99 7.80 21.89 -3.57
CA SER A 99 8.39 21.09 -4.66
C SER A 99 7.39 20.55 -5.65
N GLY A 100 6.11 20.47 -5.28
CA GLY A 100 5.07 19.81 -6.07
C GLY A 100 5.18 18.29 -6.12
N LYS A 101 6.07 17.70 -5.31
CA LYS A 101 6.25 16.25 -5.25
C LYS A 101 5.12 15.59 -4.49
N PRO A 102 4.73 14.36 -4.84
CA PRO A 102 3.73 13.64 -4.08
C PRO A 102 4.28 13.19 -2.72
N TYR A 103 3.39 13.10 -1.73
CA TYR A 103 3.73 12.50 -0.44
C TYR A 103 3.75 10.97 -0.50
N VAL A 104 3.02 10.39 -1.46
CA VAL A 104 2.94 8.95 -1.68
C VAL A 104 3.23 8.66 -3.15
N SER A 105 4.10 7.71 -3.40
CA SER A 105 4.43 7.26 -4.76
C SER A 105 4.15 5.76 -4.86
N VAL A 106 3.45 5.34 -5.90
CA VAL A 106 3.14 3.93 -6.17
C VAL A 106 3.91 3.48 -7.41
N LEU A 107 4.70 2.44 -7.25
CA LEU A 107 5.51 1.84 -8.30
C LEU A 107 5.08 0.41 -8.53
N PHE A 108 5.20 -0.06 -9.76
CA PHE A 108 4.90 -1.45 -10.11
C PHE A 108 6.17 -2.15 -10.55
N GLU A 109 6.37 -3.35 -10.08
CA GLU A 109 7.54 -4.17 -10.40
C GLU A 109 7.10 -5.58 -10.76
N GLU A 110 7.52 -6.05 -11.93
CA GLU A 110 7.28 -7.42 -12.37
C GLU A 110 8.35 -8.34 -11.79
N VAL A 111 7.94 -9.43 -11.23
CA VAL A 111 8.83 -10.41 -10.59
C VAL A 111 8.61 -11.82 -11.10
#